data_e88cb3293eb23c2acb6ec37298cd737c
#
_entry.id   e88cb3293eb23c2acb6ec37298cd737c
#
_cell.length_a   1.000
_cell.length_b   1.000
_cell.length_c   1.000
_cell.angle_alpha   90.00
_cell.angle_beta   90.00
_cell.angle_gamma   90.00
#
_symmetry.space_group_name_H-M   'P 1'
#
loop_
_entity.id
_entity.type
_entity.pdbx_description
1 polymer ?
#
loop_
_entity_poly.entity_id
_entity_poly.type
_entity_poly.pdbx_seq_one_letter_code
_entity_poly.pdbx_strand_id
1 'polypeptide(L)'
;MRIRLCAAALMCGAIGMFTIGAAPAAVPVASKGQNTSTLDDQIDLALTVYNSDIALVRDVRNVQIPSGRFDLSFMDIAATVNPATVHFRSLTEPASLEVLEQNYEYDLLDPDKLLHKYVGRDVTLVQTRTENGATQQEEVKAHLVSFNGAPVWRIGDEIVTGLRADHMRFPEVPANLFTHPTLIWTLQNTGAARHRVETSYLAGKLAWNADYVLTVGRDDKAADLDGWVTLTNGSGTSFRNAKLQLVAGDLNRVRQMVDEIRTKSLGAAAPSAAPHMSQEAFSDYHLYTLERKTSINNAETKQVSMLSGSGVPVQKRYVVDGQAFYYRNFRHPGAPLKDVVQVFYQFRNEQASSLGMPMPAGTVRVYQADSHGGVQFVGEDRINHTPKDETLNLKIGHAFDVVCERKQIDFQQISPSVYEFEYEITLRNHKTSAIVVEVNEPIGGTWQMLRSSHQWTKTDAWAAQFPISVAADGAAVLRYRTRVNY
;
A
#
# COMPACT_ATOMS: atom_id res chain seq x y z
N MET A 1 42.78 60.79 -26.47
CA MET A 1 42.74 62.16 -27.05
C MET A 1 41.36 62.74 -26.77
N ARG A 2 41.36 63.74 -25.93
CA ARG A 2 40.42 64.90 -25.91
C ARG A 2 38.93 64.61 -26.07
N ILE A 3 37.98 65.07 -25.32
CA ILE A 3 37.81 66.23 -24.41
C ILE A 3 36.29 66.53 -24.36
N ARG A 4 35.78 66.76 -23.18
CA ARG A 4 34.71 67.74 -22.77
C ARG A 4 33.34 67.70 -23.43
N LEU A 5 32.29 68.18 -22.88
CA LEU A 5 31.87 68.87 -21.64
C LEU A 5 30.33 69.03 -21.67
N CYS A 6 29.72 69.07 -20.49
CA CYS A 6 28.56 69.85 -20.09
C CYS A 6 27.22 69.81 -20.87
N ALA A 7 26.14 69.52 -20.20
CA ALA A 7 25.20 70.57 -19.75
C ALA A 7 24.13 69.97 -18.83
N ALA A 8 23.87 70.69 -17.75
CA ALA A 8 22.80 70.44 -16.78
C ALA A 8 21.43 70.92 -17.35
N ALA A 9 20.40 70.19 -17.01
CA ALA A 9 19.05 70.79 -17.01
C ALA A 9 18.26 70.18 -15.82
N LEU A 10 17.97 71.02 -14.88
CA LEU A 10 16.95 70.80 -13.83
C LEU A 10 15.59 70.63 -14.47
N MET A 11 14.81 69.66 -14.05
CA MET A 11 13.35 69.76 -14.02
C MET A 11 12.80 69.01 -12.79
N CYS A 12 12.09 69.75 -11.99
CA CYS A 12 11.20 69.33 -10.92
C CYS A 12 10.11 68.36 -11.43
N GLY A 13 9.76 67.38 -10.63
CA GLY A 13 8.57 66.63 -10.94
C GLY A 13 8.24 65.52 -9.94
N ALA A 14 7.39 65.80 -8.99
CA ALA A 14 6.46 64.93 -8.32
C ALA A 14 6.99 63.68 -7.59
N ILE A 15 7.08 63.82 -6.28
CA ILE A 15 7.16 62.69 -5.31
C ILE A 15 5.81 61.98 -5.32
N GLY A 16 5.73 60.88 -6.03
CA GLY A 16 4.67 59.91 -5.89
C GLY A 16 4.89 59.09 -4.61
N MET A 17 4.07 59.32 -3.58
CA MET A 17 3.98 58.48 -2.39
C MET A 17 3.49 57.10 -2.82
N PHE A 18 4.38 56.10 -2.97
CA PHE A 18 4.03 54.72 -2.97
C PHE A 18 3.66 54.32 -1.54
N THR A 19 2.39 54.13 -1.28
CA THR A 19 1.92 53.45 -0.07
C THR A 19 2.37 51.99 -0.17
N ILE A 20 3.35 51.60 0.62
CA ILE A 20 3.73 50.22 0.85
C ILE A 20 2.52 49.56 1.53
N GLY A 21 1.78 48.75 0.75
CA GLY A 21 0.74 47.90 1.28
C GLY A 21 1.38 46.98 2.34
N ALA A 22 0.88 47.04 3.57
CA ALA A 22 1.28 46.15 4.63
C ALA A 22 1.05 44.71 4.19
N ALA A 23 2.12 43.90 4.20
CA ALA A 23 2.00 42.45 4.02
C ALA A 23 1.00 41.91 5.09
N PRO A 24 0.14 40.94 4.74
CA PRO A 24 -0.75 40.33 5.73
C PRO A 24 0.10 39.77 6.87
N ALA A 25 -0.23 40.17 8.08
CA ALA A 25 0.44 39.68 9.29
C ALA A 25 0.35 38.15 9.29
N ALA A 26 1.50 37.51 9.41
CA ALA A 26 1.57 36.06 9.61
C ALA A 26 0.68 35.71 10.83
N VAL A 27 -0.24 34.77 10.62
CA VAL A 27 -1.05 34.21 11.71
C VAL A 27 -0.08 33.70 12.76
N PRO A 28 -0.17 34.12 14.02
CA PRO A 28 0.74 33.64 15.05
C PRO A 28 0.56 32.13 15.19
N VAL A 29 1.62 31.38 14.89
CA VAL A 29 1.73 29.98 15.29
C VAL A 29 1.54 29.98 16.80
N ALA A 30 0.57 29.20 17.28
CA ALA A 30 0.23 29.12 18.70
C ALA A 30 1.52 28.94 19.50
N SER A 31 1.78 29.86 20.42
CA SER A 31 2.94 29.80 21.31
C SER A 31 2.86 28.49 22.09
N LYS A 32 3.94 27.71 22.08
CA LYS A 32 4.10 26.46 22.82
C LYS A 32 3.67 26.69 24.25
N GLY A 33 2.49 26.22 24.67
CA GLY A 33 2.05 26.28 26.05
C GLY A 33 3.04 25.51 26.94
N GLN A 34 3.24 25.88 28.17
CA GLN A 34 4.17 25.22 29.08
C GLN A 34 3.95 23.70 29.23
N ASN A 35 2.77 23.21 28.82
CA ASN A 35 2.29 21.85 29.02
C ASN A 35 2.17 21.06 27.69
N THR A 36 2.83 21.53 26.63
CA THR A 36 2.64 20.94 25.30
C THR A 36 3.95 20.39 24.74
N SER A 37 3.91 19.14 24.24
CA SER A 37 4.97 18.52 23.46
C SER A 37 4.54 18.35 22.01
N THR A 38 5.39 18.81 21.08
CA THR A 38 5.19 18.78 19.63
C THR A 38 6.29 17.99 18.96
N LEU A 39 6.28 17.89 17.63
CA LEU A 39 7.37 17.26 16.84
C LEU A 39 8.74 17.90 17.05
N ASP A 40 8.81 19.14 17.55
CA ASP A 40 10.09 19.79 17.86
C ASP A 40 10.84 19.14 19.03
N ASP A 41 10.12 18.43 19.90
CA ASP A 41 10.69 17.69 21.04
C ASP A 41 11.13 16.28 20.65
N GLN A 42 10.78 15.82 19.45
CA GLN A 42 11.04 14.47 18.98
C GLN A 42 12.53 14.27 18.69
N ILE A 43 13.11 13.25 19.30
CA ILE A 43 14.53 12.89 19.14
C ILE A 43 14.74 11.56 18.44
N ASP A 44 13.76 10.67 18.50
CA ASP A 44 13.81 9.39 17.77
C ASP A 44 12.39 8.93 17.42
N LEU A 45 12.28 8.29 16.24
CA LEU A 45 11.02 7.78 15.73
C LEU A 45 11.28 6.45 15.03
N ALA A 46 10.53 5.42 15.42
CA ALA A 46 10.50 4.14 14.73
C ALA A 46 9.06 3.81 14.31
N LEU A 47 8.93 3.31 13.10
CA LEU A 47 7.67 2.92 12.49
C LEU A 47 7.79 1.49 12.01
N THR A 48 7.01 0.57 12.60
CA THR A 48 6.90 -0.82 12.16
C THR A 48 5.55 -1.00 11.48
N VAL A 49 5.54 -1.15 10.15
CA VAL A 49 4.32 -1.26 9.34
C VAL A 49 4.06 -2.73 9.03
N TYR A 50 2.83 -3.16 9.25
CA TYR A 50 2.36 -4.50 8.94
C TYR A 50 1.56 -4.49 7.63
N ASN A 51 1.48 -5.62 6.95
CA ASN A 51 0.70 -5.73 5.71
C ASN A 51 -0.84 -5.77 5.93
N SER A 52 -1.29 -5.68 7.18
CA SER A 52 -2.70 -5.71 7.61
C SER A 52 -3.29 -4.34 7.95
N ASP A 53 -2.86 -3.28 7.28
CA ASP A 53 -3.34 -1.90 7.45
C ASP A 53 -3.18 -1.34 8.87
N ILE A 54 -2.05 -1.63 9.49
CA ILE A 54 -1.68 -1.17 10.83
C ILE A 54 -0.18 -0.93 10.94
N ALA A 55 0.19 -0.01 11.83
CA ALA A 55 1.59 0.20 12.20
C ALA A 55 1.73 0.39 13.71
N LEU A 56 2.85 -0.06 14.24
CA LEU A 56 3.34 0.32 15.56
C LEU A 56 4.22 1.55 15.42
N VAL A 57 3.82 2.63 16.05
CA VAL A 57 4.59 3.87 16.17
C VAL A 57 5.29 3.88 17.51
N ARG A 58 6.57 4.20 17.52
CA ARG A 58 7.38 4.43 18.72
C ARG A 58 8.03 5.80 18.59
N ASP A 59 7.55 6.75 19.39
CA ASP A 59 7.96 8.16 19.39
C ASP A 59 8.69 8.49 20.68
N VAL A 60 9.91 9.01 20.59
CA VAL A 60 10.72 9.40 21.75
C VAL A 60 10.94 10.90 21.72
N ARG A 61 10.55 11.58 22.82
CA ARG A 61 10.67 13.04 22.95
C ARG A 61 11.39 13.45 24.24
N ASN A 62 12.03 14.61 24.20
CA ASN A 62 12.52 15.29 25.40
C ASN A 62 11.44 16.26 25.90
N VAL A 63 10.91 16.03 27.08
CA VAL A 63 9.78 16.78 27.63
C VAL A 63 10.14 17.36 29.02
N GLN A 64 9.65 18.55 29.30
CA GLN A 64 9.71 19.18 30.64
C GLN A 64 8.43 18.79 31.40
N ILE A 65 8.58 18.07 32.50
CA ILE A 65 7.49 17.60 33.38
C ILE A 65 7.82 18.05 34.80
N PRO A 66 7.22 19.15 35.29
CA PRO A 66 7.45 19.64 36.63
C PRO A 66 7.17 18.60 37.71
N SER A 67 7.75 18.76 38.88
CA SER A 67 7.45 17.92 40.05
C SER A 67 5.98 18.10 40.47
N GLY A 68 5.35 17.05 40.94
CA GLY A 68 3.95 17.00 41.33
C GLY A 68 3.01 16.56 40.19
N ARG A 69 1.74 16.92 40.32
CA ARG A 69 0.71 16.60 39.30
C ARG A 69 0.79 17.58 38.14
N PHE A 70 0.75 17.06 36.93
CA PHE A 70 0.96 17.81 35.70
C PHE A 70 0.19 17.20 34.53
N ASP A 71 -0.47 18.06 33.75
CA ASP A 71 -1.15 17.62 32.52
C ASP A 71 -0.26 17.88 31.29
N LEU A 72 0.09 16.84 30.56
CA LEU A 72 0.90 16.89 29.36
C LEU A 72 0.05 16.69 28.10
N SER A 73 0.02 17.70 27.24
CA SER A 73 -0.55 17.60 25.89
C SER A 73 0.52 17.16 24.90
N PHE A 74 0.39 15.94 24.37
CA PHE A 74 1.32 15.35 23.41
C PHE A 74 0.67 15.37 22.02
N MET A 75 1.06 16.33 21.20
CA MET A 75 0.47 16.64 19.91
C MET A 75 1.13 15.87 18.76
N ASP A 76 0.54 15.98 17.57
CA ASP A 76 1.08 15.46 16.29
C ASP A 76 1.17 13.93 16.23
N ILE A 77 0.30 13.23 16.96
CA ILE A 77 0.15 11.78 16.84
C ILE A 77 -0.70 11.41 15.62
N ALA A 78 -0.73 10.13 15.25
CA ALA A 78 -1.61 9.66 14.18
C ALA A 78 -3.09 9.87 14.54
N ALA A 79 -3.87 10.45 13.63
CA ALA A 79 -5.32 10.60 13.80
C ALA A 79 -6.06 9.24 13.90
N THR A 80 -5.44 8.19 13.42
CA THR A 80 -5.94 6.81 13.42
C THR A 80 -5.38 5.97 14.57
N VAL A 81 -4.84 6.61 15.61
CA VAL A 81 -4.36 5.92 16.80
C VAL A 81 -5.47 5.08 17.44
N ASN A 82 -5.12 3.88 17.90
CA ASN A 82 -5.99 3.11 18.79
C ASN A 82 -5.65 3.47 20.25
N PRO A 83 -6.49 4.24 20.97
CA PRO A 83 -6.17 4.72 22.29
C PRO A 83 -5.89 3.60 23.32
N ALA A 84 -6.53 2.43 23.15
CA ALA A 84 -6.34 1.28 24.04
C ALA A 84 -4.93 0.65 23.94
N THR A 85 -4.15 1.03 22.92
CA THR A 85 -2.81 0.48 22.69
C THR A 85 -1.70 1.47 23.04
N VAL A 86 -2.06 2.64 23.58
CA VAL A 86 -1.08 3.68 23.90
C VAL A 86 -0.36 3.33 25.19
N HIS A 87 0.97 3.33 25.13
CA HIS A 87 1.86 3.17 26.26
C HIS A 87 2.75 4.39 26.35
N PHE A 88 2.90 4.91 27.56
CA PHE A 88 3.75 6.05 27.87
C PHE A 88 4.68 5.69 29.02
N ARG A 89 5.98 6.00 28.89
CA ARG A 89 6.96 5.77 29.95
C ARG A 89 8.12 6.75 29.89
N SER A 90 8.70 7.05 31.03
CA SER A 90 10.00 7.71 31.09
C SER A 90 11.11 6.73 30.80
N LEU A 91 12.05 7.12 29.92
CA LEU A 91 13.32 6.39 29.70
C LEU A 91 14.45 6.91 30.60
N THR A 92 14.28 8.08 31.22
CA THR A 92 15.26 8.68 32.10
C THR A 92 15.14 8.14 33.52
N GLU A 93 13.92 8.26 34.09
CA GLU A 93 13.60 7.84 35.46
C GLU A 93 12.24 7.10 35.47
N PRO A 94 12.19 5.82 35.08
CA PRO A 94 10.92 5.09 34.94
C PRO A 94 10.09 5.02 36.23
N ALA A 95 10.73 4.98 37.41
CA ALA A 95 10.05 4.85 38.68
C ALA A 95 9.52 6.18 39.26
N SER A 96 9.95 7.32 38.71
CA SER A 96 9.57 8.64 39.23
C SER A 96 8.40 9.27 38.46
N LEU A 97 7.97 8.69 37.36
CA LEU A 97 6.89 9.22 36.51
C LEU A 97 5.75 8.21 36.39
N GLU A 98 4.62 8.55 37.01
CA GLU A 98 3.41 7.73 36.97
C GLU A 98 2.34 8.37 36.09
N VAL A 99 1.64 7.58 35.29
CA VAL A 99 0.47 8.00 34.51
C VAL A 99 -0.79 7.74 35.35
N LEU A 100 -1.47 8.83 35.74
CA LEU A 100 -2.72 8.74 36.48
C LEU A 100 -3.94 8.61 35.59
N GLU A 101 -3.97 9.38 34.51
CA GLU A 101 -5.08 9.40 33.55
C GLU A 101 -4.54 9.57 32.13
N GLN A 102 -5.25 9.00 31.15
CA GLN A 102 -4.96 9.13 29.72
C GLN A 102 -6.23 9.45 28.95
N ASN A 103 -6.21 10.56 28.23
CA ASN A 103 -7.30 11.02 27.38
C ASN A 103 -6.80 11.17 25.94
N TYR A 104 -7.65 10.83 24.99
CA TYR A 104 -7.41 11.05 23.57
C TYR A 104 -8.39 12.08 23.04
N GLU A 105 -7.87 13.23 22.60
CA GLU A 105 -8.65 14.33 22.05
C GLU A 105 -8.61 14.25 20.52
N TYR A 106 -9.75 13.92 19.95
CA TYR A 106 -9.94 13.74 18.50
C TYR A 106 -10.92 14.76 17.90
N ASP A 107 -11.41 15.70 18.69
CA ASP A 107 -12.29 16.77 18.24
C ASP A 107 -11.45 17.85 17.53
N LEU A 108 -11.10 17.54 16.26
CA LEU A 108 -10.23 18.40 15.48
C LEU A 108 -10.98 19.60 14.93
N LEU A 109 -10.28 20.73 14.87
CA LEU A 109 -10.78 22.00 14.36
C LEU A 109 -11.20 21.87 12.88
N ASP A 110 -12.49 22.01 12.63
CA ASP A 110 -13.08 22.23 11.31
C ASP A 110 -14.22 23.27 11.41
N PRO A 111 -14.69 23.84 10.30
CA PRO A 111 -15.72 24.88 10.31
C PRO A 111 -17.03 24.47 11.00
N ASP A 112 -17.49 23.22 10.77
CA ASP A 112 -18.77 22.76 11.33
C ASP A 112 -18.65 22.51 12.83
N LYS A 113 -17.56 21.91 13.29
CA LYS A 113 -17.29 21.72 14.72
C LYS A 113 -17.10 23.06 15.44
N LEU A 114 -16.44 24.01 14.77
CA LEU A 114 -16.31 25.36 15.33
C LEU A 114 -17.70 26.00 15.54
N LEU A 115 -18.61 25.89 14.56
CA LEU A 115 -19.99 26.34 14.69
C LEU A 115 -20.72 25.61 15.82
N HIS A 116 -20.59 24.29 15.94
CA HIS A 116 -21.20 23.52 17.05
C HIS A 116 -20.74 24.02 18.42
N LYS A 117 -19.45 24.35 18.58
CA LYS A 117 -18.89 24.86 19.84
C LYS A 117 -19.28 26.34 20.11
N TYR A 118 -19.69 27.05 19.06
CA TYR A 118 -20.14 28.44 19.18
C TYR A 118 -21.66 28.59 19.35
N VAL A 119 -22.43 27.52 19.39
CA VAL A 119 -23.84 27.57 19.76
C VAL A 119 -23.97 28.24 21.15
N GLY A 120 -24.81 29.28 21.24
CA GLY A 120 -24.97 30.14 22.43
C GLY A 120 -23.88 31.22 22.58
N ARG A 121 -23.06 31.50 21.56
CA ARG A 121 -22.02 32.54 21.54
C ARG A 121 -22.16 33.48 20.36
N ASP A 122 -21.47 34.60 20.43
CA ASP A 122 -21.46 35.62 19.38
C ASP A 122 -20.40 35.34 18.33
N VAL A 123 -20.77 35.58 17.07
CA VAL A 123 -19.95 35.43 15.87
C VAL A 123 -20.12 36.70 15.03
N THR A 124 -19.08 37.15 14.34
CA THR A 124 -19.17 38.25 13.38
C THR A 124 -19.33 37.66 11.98
N LEU A 125 -20.47 37.95 11.37
CA LEU A 125 -20.77 37.61 9.96
C LEU A 125 -20.30 38.75 9.07
N VAL A 126 -19.57 38.43 8.01
CA VAL A 126 -19.11 39.42 7.03
C VAL A 126 -19.78 39.16 5.68
N GLN A 127 -20.45 40.17 5.15
CA GLN A 127 -21.07 40.15 3.84
C GLN A 127 -20.42 41.21 2.95
N THR A 128 -20.20 40.86 1.71
CA THR A 128 -19.67 41.78 0.69
C THR A 128 -20.83 42.25 -0.18
N ARG A 129 -21.12 43.53 -0.16
CA ARG A 129 -22.14 44.17 -1.00
C ARG A 129 -21.47 45.02 -2.05
N THR A 130 -21.88 44.86 -3.31
CA THR A 130 -21.43 45.76 -4.38
C THR A 130 -22.55 46.70 -4.73
N GLU A 131 -22.42 47.95 -4.35
CA GLU A 131 -23.35 49.02 -4.72
C GLU A 131 -22.64 50.07 -5.58
N ASN A 132 -23.21 50.41 -6.71
CA ASN A 132 -22.68 51.42 -7.65
C ASN A 132 -21.23 51.18 -8.11
N GLY A 133 -20.80 49.90 -8.24
CA GLY A 133 -19.45 49.55 -8.64
C GLY A 133 -18.38 49.63 -7.51
N ALA A 134 -18.76 50.02 -6.29
CA ALA A 134 -17.94 49.98 -5.12
C ALA A 134 -18.29 48.78 -4.26
N THR A 135 -17.27 47.98 -3.88
CA THR A 135 -17.44 46.84 -3.00
C THR A 135 -17.27 47.27 -1.56
N GLN A 136 -18.30 47.09 -0.74
CA GLN A 136 -18.28 47.37 0.71
C GLN A 136 -18.45 46.09 1.48
N GLN A 137 -17.71 45.94 2.57
CA GLN A 137 -17.89 44.86 3.53
C GLN A 137 -18.76 45.35 4.69
N GLU A 138 -19.83 44.62 4.95
CA GLU A 138 -20.70 44.85 6.11
C GLU A 138 -20.44 43.78 7.16
N GLU A 139 -20.17 44.19 8.38
CA GLU A 139 -19.96 43.31 9.53
C GLU A 139 -21.19 43.30 10.41
N VAL A 140 -21.76 42.13 10.64
CA VAL A 140 -22.96 41.94 11.46
C VAL A 140 -22.60 41.06 12.65
N LYS A 141 -22.78 41.54 13.86
CA LYS A 141 -22.70 40.73 15.09
C LYS A 141 -23.96 39.87 15.19
N ALA A 142 -23.78 38.56 15.24
CA ALA A 142 -24.87 37.60 15.29
C ALA A 142 -24.62 36.60 16.44
N HIS A 143 -25.64 36.30 17.21
CA HIS A 143 -25.61 35.25 18.21
C HIS A 143 -26.03 33.92 17.56
N LEU A 144 -25.21 32.88 17.65
CA LEU A 144 -25.53 31.57 17.11
C LEU A 144 -26.49 30.83 18.05
N VAL A 145 -27.77 30.77 17.70
CA VAL A 145 -28.80 30.13 18.53
C VAL A 145 -28.74 28.59 18.38
N SER A 146 -28.50 28.09 17.19
CA SER A 146 -28.48 26.65 16.90
C SER A 146 -27.69 26.36 15.62
N PHE A 147 -27.09 25.16 15.56
CA PHE A 147 -26.47 24.61 14.36
C PHE A 147 -26.77 23.11 14.25
N ASN A 148 -27.79 22.77 13.40
CA ASN A 148 -28.17 21.40 13.09
C ASN A 148 -28.27 21.24 11.55
N GLY A 149 -27.10 21.21 10.90
CA GLY A 149 -26.97 21.21 9.44
C GLY A 149 -27.04 22.59 8.79
N ALA A 150 -27.70 23.59 9.45
CA ALA A 150 -27.67 25.00 9.04
C ALA A 150 -27.69 25.89 10.28
N PRO A 151 -26.99 27.06 10.24
CA PRO A 151 -26.96 27.98 11.37
C PRO A 151 -28.28 28.77 11.50
N VAL A 152 -28.72 28.95 12.73
CA VAL A 152 -29.82 29.83 13.14
C VAL A 152 -29.24 30.96 13.98
N TRP A 153 -29.40 32.18 13.55
CA TRP A 153 -28.83 33.36 14.13
C TRP A 153 -29.89 34.23 14.85
N ARG A 154 -29.49 34.87 15.90
CA ARG A 154 -30.20 36.05 16.45
C ARG A 154 -29.41 37.27 16.07
N ILE A 155 -30.06 38.22 15.38
CA ILE A 155 -29.48 39.50 14.97
C ILE A 155 -30.44 40.58 15.48
N GLY A 156 -30.00 41.36 16.48
CA GLY A 156 -30.92 42.20 17.24
C GLY A 156 -31.98 41.36 17.97
N ASP A 157 -33.24 41.67 17.71
CA ASP A 157 -34.39 40.97 18.29
C ASP A 157 -34.96 39.86 17.39
N GLU A 158 -34.38 39.65 16.19
CA GLU A 158 -34.93 38.76 15.17
C GLU A 158 -34.15 37.44 15.11
N ILE A 159 -34.87 36.34 14.79
CA ILE A 159 -34.30 35.05 14.46
C ILE A 159 -34.18 34.93 12.96
N VAL A 160 -32.97 34.73 12.48
CA VAL A 160 -32.64 34.69 11.05
C VAL A 160 -32.08 33.33 10.66
N THR A 161 -32.64 32.74 9.58
CA THR A 161 -32.16 31.50 8.99
C THR A 161 -31.85 31.71 7.50
N GLY A 162 -30.97 30.87 6.93
CA GLY A 162 -30.63 30.96 5.51
C GLY A 162 -29.77 32.18 5.15
N LEU A 163 -29.27 32.92 6.12
CA LEU A 163 -28.35 34.02 5.91
C LEU A 163 -27.03 33.48 5.34
N ARG A 164 -26.64 34.01 4.18
CA ARG A 164 -25.34 33.72 3.54
C ARG A 164 -24.37 34.81 3.91
N ALA A 165 -23.33 34.43 4.67
CA ALA A 165 -22.17 35.26 4.90
C ALA A 165 -21.02 34.79 3.98
N ASP A 166 -20.21 35.72 3.48
CA ASP A 166 -19.04 35.37 2.68
C ASP A 166 -17.98 34.66 3.55
N HIS A 167 -17.84 35.14 4.79
CA HIS A 167 -17.05 34.49 5.81
C HIS A 167 -17.54 34.84 7.22
N MET A 168 -17.12 34.03 8.18
CA MET A 168 -17.43 34.21 9.59
C MET A 168 -16.13 34.42 10.40
N ARG A 169 -16.16 35.34 11.33
CA ARG A 169 -15.03 35.59 12.22
C ARG A 169 -15.41 35.15 13.63
N PHE A 170 -14.59 34.30 14.20
CA PHE A 170 -14.73 33.79 15.54
C PHE A 170 -13.69 34.47 16.45
N PRO A 171 -14.05 34.93 17.66
CA PRO A 171 -13.12 35.66 18.52
C PRO A 171 -11.94 34.78 19.00
N GLU A 172 -12.14 33.49 19.23
CA GLU A 172 -11.13 32.57 19.73
C GLU A 172 -11.39 31.13 19.25
N VAL A 173 -10.39 30.23 19.34
CA VAL A 173 -10.58 28.81 19.21
C VAL A 173 -10.97 28.24 20.59
N PRO A 174 -12.11 27.50 20.69
CA PRO A 174 -12.49 26.87 21.97
C PRO A 174 -11.42 25.95 22.52
N ALA A 175 -11.22 25.95 23.84
CA ALA A 175 -10.14 25.19 24.51
C ALA A 175 -10.21 23.65 24.27
N ASN A 176 -11.39 23.10 23.94
CA ASN A 176 -11.63 21.70 23.69
C ASN A 176 -11.73 21.37 22.18
N LEU A 177 -11.13 22.20 21.33
CA LEU A 177 -11.02 21.99 19.89
C LEU A 177 -9.54 22.06 19.50
N PHE A 178 -9.00 20.96 18.99
CA PHE A 178 -7.57 20.80 18.76
C PHE A 178 -7.23 20.94 17.28
N THR A 179 -6.09 21.58 16.98
CA THR A 179 -5.60 21.70 15.60
C THR A 179 -4.98 20.39 15.07
N HIS A 180 -4.51 19.54 15.99
CA HIS A 180 -3.90 18.25 15.68
C HIS A 180 -4.38 17.18 16.67
N PRO A 181 -4.41 15.89 16.30
CA PRO A 181 -4.71 14.80 17.22
C PRO A 181 -3.75 14.84 18.41
N THR A 182 -4.31 14.80 19.63
CA THR A 182 -3.56 15.05 20.86
C THR A 182 -3.88 13.99 21.91
N LEU A 183 -2.84 13.43 22.54
CA LEU A 183 -2.95 12.64 23.76
C LEU A 183 -2.72 13.58 24.96
N ILE A 184 -3.59 13.49 25.97
CA ILE A 184 -3.44 14.23 27.21
C ILE A 184 -3.22 13.23 28.34
N TRP A 185 -2.11 13.38 29.03
CA TRP A 185 -1.81 12.60 30.23
C TRP A 185 -1.81 13.46 31.46
N THR A 186 -2.54 13.04 32.47
CA THR A 186 -2.34 13.54 33.84
C THR A 186 -1.24 12.68 34.49
N LEU A 187 -0.12 13.29 34.77
CA LEU A 187 1.10 12.66 35.29
C LEU A 187 1.37 13.07 36.73
N GLN A 188 1.99 12.15 37.51
CA GLN A 188 2.62 12.43 38.76
C GLN A 188 4.12 12.27 38.65
N ASN A 189 4.88 13.35 38.83
CA ASN A 189 6.34 13.31 38.76
C ASN A 189 6.93 13.57 40.19
N THR A 190 7.74 12.62 40.64
CA THR A 190 8.49 12.69 41.91
C THR A 190 9.99 12.86 41.70
N GLY A 191 10.46 12.90 40.44
CA GLY A 191 11.85 12.99 40.04
C GLY A 191 12.25 14.30 39.40
N ALA A 192 13.23 14.23 38.50
CA ALA A 192 13.74 15.38 37.76
C ALA A 192 12.68 15.97 36.84
N ALA A 193 12.82 17.26 36.49
CA ALA A 193 11.86 17.93 35.60
C ALA A 193 12.04 17.59 34.14
N ARG A 194 13.24 17.15 33.71
CA ARG A 194 13.52 16.79 32.31
C ARG A 194 13.48 15.29 32.12
N HIS A 195 12.54 14.82 31.30
CA HIS A 195 12.40 13.43 30.95
C HIS A 195 12.59 13.20 29.47
N ARG A 196 13.28 12.12 29.12
CA ARG A 196 13.17 11.49 27.83
C ARG A 196 12.04 10.47 27.93
N VAL A 197 10.94 10.74 27.24
CA VAL A 197 9.75 9.89 27.28
C VAL A 197 9.59 9.11 25.99
N GLU A 198 9.07 7.91 26.09
CA GLU A 198 8.70 7.06 24.97
C GLU A 198 7.19 6.86 24.96
N THR A 199 6.59 7.17 23.83
CA THR A 199 5.19 6.87 23.55
C THR A 199 5.16 5.80 22.45
N SER A 200 4.43 4.70 22.67
CA SER A 200 4.19 3.70 21.64
C SER A 200 2.70 3.42 21.50
N TYR A 201 2.23 3.25 20.26
CA TYR A 201 0.83 2.99 19.97
C TYR A 201 0.64 2.33 18.60
N LEU A 202 -0.50 1.67 18.42
CA LEU A 202 -0.92 1.18 17.12
C LEU A 202 -1.77 2.24 16.40
N ALA A 203 -1.47 2.45 15.12
CA ALA A 203 -2.21 3.33 14.23
C ALA A 203 -2.69 2.56 13.00
N GLY A 204 -3.91 2.84 12.54
CA GLY A 204 -4.47 2.32 11.31
C GLY A 204 -4.13 3.18 10.09
N LYS A 205 -4.60 2.75 8.91
CA LYS A 205 -4.39 3.42 7.62
C LYS A 205 -2.91 3.59 7.25
N LEU A 206 -2.10 2.65 7.69
CA LEU A 206 -0.70 2.48 7.32
C LEU A 206 -0.54 1.07 6.80
N ALA A 207 -0.25 0.93 5.51
CA ALA A 207 -0.13 -0.35 4.85
C ALA A 207 1.10 -0.39 3.95
N TRP A 208 1.58 -1.59 3.68
CA TRP A 208 2.60 -1.82 2.68
C TRP A 208 2.31 -3.07 1.86
N ASN A 209 2.80 -3.08 0.63
CA ASN A 209 2.75 -4.21 -0.29
C ASN A 209 4.11 -4.38 -0.96
N ALA A 210 4.45 -5.62 -1.31
CA ALA A 210 5.58 -5.89 -2.16
C ALA A 210 5.14 -5.89 -3.63
N ASP A 211 5.92 -5.23 -4.47
CA ASP A 211 5.79 -5.19 -5.92
C ASP A 211 7.11 -5.64 -6.53
N TYR A 212 7.05 -6.53 -7.51
CA TYR A 212 8.23 -7.07 -8.17
C TYR A 212 8.19 -6.80 -9.66
N VAL A 213 9.35 -6.53 -10.24
CA VAL A 213 9.54 -6.39 -11.68
C VAL A 213 10.54 -7.46 -12.11
N LEU A 214 10.08 -8.40 -12.94
CA LEU A 214 10.92 -9.44 -13.55
C LEU A 214 11.15 -9.08 -15.01
N THR A 215 12.36 -8.72 -15.38
CA THR A 215 12.74 -8.40 -16.75
C THR A 215 13.46 -9.60 -17.38
N VAL A 216 12.77 -10.33 -18.22
CA VAL A 216 13.29 -11.54 -18.87
C VAL A 216 14.10 -11.19 -20.11
N GLY A 217 15.26 -11.80 -20.26
CA GLY A 217 16.10 -11.68 -21.44
C GLY A 217 15.43 -12.26 -22.68
N ARG A 218 15.94 -11.89 -23.85
CA ARG A 218 15.39 -12.31 -25.16
C ARG A 218 15.43 -13.81 -25.41
N ASP A 219 16.34 -14.51 -24.78
CA ASP A 219 16.53 -15.97 -24.92
C ASP A 219 15.70 -16.80 -23.93
N ASP A 220 14.88 -16.15 -23.10
CA ASP A 220 14.05 -16.79 -22.07
C ASP A 220 14.84 -17.61 -21.02
N LYS A 221 16.15 -17.34 -20.82
CA LYS A 221 17.01 -18.14 -19.95
C LYS A 221 17.43 -17.44 -18.65
N ALA A 222 17.49 -16.13 -18.67
CA ALA A 222 17.84 -15.32 -17.50
C ALA A 222 16.94 -14.10 -17.40
N ALA A 223 16.79 -13.60 -16.19
CA ALA A 223 16.01 -12.41 -15.90
C ALA A 223 16.69 -11.58 -14.81
N ASP A 224 16.36 -10.30 -14.77
CA ASP A 224 16.65 -9.43 -13.62
C ASP A 224 15.35 -9.26 -12.83
N LEU A 225 15.45 -9.36 -11.51
CA LEU A 225 14.33 -9.22 -10.57
C LEU A 225 14.58 -8.06 -9.62
N ASP A 226 13.73 -7.05 -9.68
CA ASP A 226 13.71 -5.94 -8.72
C ASP A 226 12.46 -6.01 -7.85
N GLY A 227 12.65 -5.95 -6.54
CA GLY A 227 11.58 -5.93 -5.55
C GLY A 227 11.48 -4.55 -4.88
N TRP A 228 10.28 -4.04 -4.83
CA TRP A 228 9.91 -2.76 -4.25
C TRP A 228 8.90 -2.93 -3.12
N VAL A 229 8.97 -2.07 -2.14
CA VAL A 229 7.93 -1.90 -1.13
C VAL A 229 7.18 -0.62 -1.44
N THR A 230 5.87 -0.75 -1.63
CA THR A 230 4.94 0.36 -1.75
C THR A 230 4.28 0.59 -0.39
N LEU A 231 4.57 1.73 0.23
CA LEU A 231 4.01 2.19 1.51
C LEU A 231 2.93 3.21 1.28
N THR A 232 1.80 3.09 1.96
CA THR A 232 0.72 4.09 1.95
C THR A 232 0.48 4.60 3.36
N ASN A 233 0.50 5.91 3.53
CA ASN A 233 0.22 6.58 4.80
C ASN A 233 -1.06 7.42 4.72
N GLY A 234 -2.14 6.94 5.27
CA GLY A 234 -3.41 7.64 5.48
C GLY A 234 -3.70 7.94 6.95
N SER A 235 -2.70 7.91 7.82
CA SER A 235 -2.85 7.99 9.27
C SER A 235 -3.23 9.38 9.81
N GLY A 236 -3.16 10.42 8.97
CA GLY A 236 -3.43 11.80 9.37
C GLY A 236 -2.21 12.56 9.92
N THR A 237 -1.03 11.92 9.97
CA THR A 237 0.22 12.57 10.37
C THR A 237 1.40 12.15 9.49
N SER A 238 2.48 12.94 9.52
CA SER A 238 3.73 12.64 8.82
C SER A 238 4.77 12.08 9.79
N PHE A 239 5.45 11.03 9.36
CA PHE A 239 6.54 10.40 10.11
C PHE A 239 7.88 10.85 9.53
N ARG A 240 8.54 11.80 10.20
CA ARG A 240 9.78 12.41 9.71
C ARG A 240 11.01 11.66 10.23
N ASN A 241 11.95 11.38 9.35
CA ASN A 241 13.24 10.77 9.71
C ASN A 241 13.09 9.51 10.58
N ALA A 242 12.10 8.66 10.26
CA ALA A 242 11.77 7.46 11.00
C ALA A 242 12.69 6.28 10.63
N LYS A 243 13.04 5.45 11.62
CA LYS A 243 13.52 4.10 11.38
C LYS A 243 12.33 3.26 10.89
N LEU A 244 12.37 2.82 9.63
CA LEU A 244 11.30 2.05 9.02
C LEU A 244 11.58 0.56 9.13
N GLN A 245 10.59 -0.17 9.63
CA GLN A 245 10.54 -1.62 9.68
C GLN A 245 9.22 -2.11 9.09
N LEU A 246 9.27 -3.24 8.39
CA LEU A 246 8.12 -3.86 7.73
C LEU A 246 8.00 -5.30 8.22
N VAL A 247 6.82 -5.70 8.60
CA VAL A 247 6.54 -7.08 9.02
C VAL A 247 5.69 -7.76 7.96
N ALA A 248 6.21 -8.85 7.40
CA ALA A 248 5.50 -9.74 6.50
C ALA A 248 5.02 -10.98 7.26
N GLY A 249 3.76 -11.33 7.06
CA GLY A 249 3.08 -12.48 7.68
C GLY A 249 1.69 -12.13 8.18
N ASP A 250 0.89 -13.15 8.46
CA ASP A 250 -0.50 -12.99 8.86
C ASP A 250 -0.64 -12.80 10.37
N LEU A 251 -0.94 -11.57 10.79
CA LEU A 251 -1.20 -11.27 12.20
C LEU A 251 -2.61 -11.72 12.59
N ASN A 252 -2.72 -12.54 13.65
CA ASN A 252 -4.01 -12.82 14.26
C ASN A 252 -4.46 -11.62 15.12
N ARG A 253 -5.58 -11.00 14.74
CA ARG A 253 -6.16 -9.85 15.43
C ARG A 253 -7.62 -10.09 15.76
N VAL A 254 -8.04 -9.66 16.96
CA VAL A 254 -9.46 -9.53 17.28
C VAL A 254 -10.00 -8.30 16.54
N ARG A 255 -10.76 -8.53 15.45
CA ARG A 255 -11.39 -7.44 14.67
C ARG A 255 -12.60 -6.90 15.42
N GLN A 256 -12.60 -5.60 15.70
CA GLN A 256 -13.85 -4.87 15.93
C GLN A 256 -14.43 -4.60 14.54
N MET A 257 -15.68 -5.04 14.28
CA MET A 257 -16.33 -4.84 12.97
C MET A 257 -16.54 -3.34 12.72
N VAL A 258 -15.89 -2.81 11.70
CA VAL A 258 -16.20 -1.54 11.05
C VAL A 258 -16.13 -1.79 9.55
N ASP A 259 -17.18 -1.40 8.84
CA ASP A 259 -17.37 -1.65 7.41
C ASP A 259 -16.27 -1.04 6.53
N GLU A 260 -15.72 -1.85 5.62
CA GLU A 260 -14.72 -1.44 4.63
C GLU A 260 -15.36 -1.10 3.29
N ILE A 261 -15.07 0.09 2.79
CA ILE A 261 -15.24 0.46 1.37
C ILE A 261 -13.85 0.41 0.70
N ARG A 262 -13.71 -0.47 -0.30
CA ARG A 262 -12.48 -0.64 -1.08
C ARG A 262 -12.39 0.37 -2.23
N THR A 263 -11.30 1.10 -2.33
CA THR A 263 -10.90 1.83 -3.54
C THR A 263 -9.55 1.33 -4.06
N LYS A 264 -9.50 1.05 -5.38
CA LYS A 264 -8.26 0.66 -6.11
C LYS A 264 -7.55 1.91 -6.62
N SER A 265 -6.23 1.97 -6.52
CA SER A 265 -5.42 2.95 -7.25
C SER A 265 -4.28 2.29 -8.01
N LEU A 266 -4.04 2.78 -9.22
CA LEU A 266 -2.95 2.40 -10.14
C LEU A 266 -1.78 3.37 -9.95
N GLY A 267 -0.56 2.88 -9.85
CA GLY A 267 0.66 3.69 -9.75
C GLY A 267 1.73 3.26 -10.76
N ALA A 268 2.41 4.24 -11.31
CA ALA A 268 3.46 4.10 -12.33
C ALA A 268 4.85 3.91 -11.69
N ALA A 269 5.72 3.18 -12.37
CA ALA A 269 7.07 2.85 -11.94
C ALA A 269 8.08 3.96 -12.28
N ALA A 270 9.08 4.15 -11.43
CA ALA A 270 10.24 5.00 -11.64
C ALA A 270 11.55 4.23 -11.32
N PRO A 271 12.72 4.65 -11.84
CA PRO A 271 13.88 3.80 -12.05
C PRO A 271 14.75 3.54 -10.81
N SER A 272 15.47 2.46 -10.92
CA SER A 272 16.39 1.73 -10.08
C SER A 272 17.44 2.55 -9.30
N ALA A 273 17.57 2.20 -8.02
CA ALA A 273 18.82 2.36 -7.25
C ALA A 273 18.94 1.20 -6.25
N ALA A 274 20.17 0.80 -5.96
CA ALA A 274 20.56 -0.41 -5.24
C ALA A 274 19.81 -0.71 -3.93
N PRO A 275 19.65 -2.01 -3.60
CA PRO A 275 18.77 -2.48 -2.55
C PRO A 275 19.41 -2.35 -1.17
N HIS A 276 18.68 -1.90 -0.17
CA HIS A 276 19.21 -1.88 1.21
C HIS A 276 18.10 -2.03 2.24
N MET A 277 17.53 -3.24 2.29
CA MET A 277 16.81 -3.71 3.49
C MET A 277 17.55 -4.93 4.05
N SER A 278 17.88 -4.90 5.33
CA SER A 278 18.26 -6.09 6.07
C SER A 278 17.02 -6.86 6.51
N GLN A 279 17.09 -8.18 6.51
CA GLN A 279 16.01 -9.06 6.91
C GLN A 279 16.43 -9.90 8.12
N GLU A 280 15.53 -10.08 9.09
CA GLU A 280 15.69 -11.00 10.21
C GLU A 280 14.38 -11.78 10.46
N ALA A 281 14.52 -13.01 10.98
CA ALA A 281 13.37 -13.77 11.45
C ALA A 281 12.89 -13.18 12.79
N PHE A 282 11.59 -12.85 12.87
CA PHE A 282 10.96 -12.31 14.05
C PHE A 282 9.75 -13.15 14.43
N SER A 283 9.91 -14.07 15.39
CA SER A 283 8.93 -15.12 15.66
C SER A 283 8.68 -15.94 14.38
N ASP A 284 7.40 -16.11 13.98
CA ASP A 284 7.00 -16.76 12.73
C ASP A 284 6.83 -15.78 11.56
N TYR A 285 7.34 -14.53 11.70
CA TYR A 285 7.27 -13.46 10.72
C TYR A 285 8.66 -13.12 10.17
N HIS A 286 8.68 -12.33 9.10
CA HIS A 286 9.90 -11.73 8.59
C HIS A 286 9.86 -10.20 8.79
N LEU A 287 10.89 -9.68 9.45
CA LEU A 287 11.10 -8.26 9.69
C LEU A 287 12.13 -7.72 8.68
N TYR A 288 11.73 -6.77 7.88
CA TYR A 288 12.59 -6.06 6.93
C TYR A 288 12.87 -4.67 7.46
N THR A 289 14.12 -4.33 7.65
CA THR A 289 14.54 -3.02 8.17
C THR A 289 15.22 -2.23 7.06
N LEU A 290 14.70 -1.02 6.80
CA LEU A 290 15.37 -0.08 5.90
C LEU A 290 16.60 0.49 6.61
N GLU A 291 17.79 0.31 6.04
CA GLU A 291 19.06 0.68 6.67
C GLU A 291 19.20 2.19 6.92
N ARG A 292 18.57 3.01 6.07
CA ARG A 292 18.53 4.47 6.23
C ARG A 292 17.22 4.93 6.83
N LYS A 293 17.24 5.97 7.65
CA LYS A 293 16.02 6.65 8.06
C LYS A 293 15.31 7.28 6.85
N THR A 294 13.99 7.31 6.90
CA THR A 294 13.15 7.88 5.83
C THR A 294 12.01 8.68 6.42
N SER A 295 11.48 9.62 5.62
CA SER A 295 10.26 10.35 5.99
C SER A 295 9.10 9.86 5.14
N ILE A 296 7.93 9.70 5.75
CA ILE A 296 6.69 9.28 5.10
C ILE A 296 5.65 10.33 5.43
N ASN A 297 5.27 11.15 4.43
CA ASN A 297 4.34 12.25 4.64
C ASN A 297 2.89 11.74 4.76
N ASN A 298 2.04 12.54 5.36
CA ASN A 298 0.60 12.26 5.38
C ASN A 298 0.03 12.26 3.96
N ALA A 299 -0.89 11.34 3.67
CA ALA A 299 -1.49 11.13 2.34
C ALA A 299 -0.45 10.85 1.23
N GLU A 300 0.69 10.22 1.59
CA GLU A 300 1.75 9.84 0.66
C GLU A 300 1.69 8.34 0.37
N THR A 301 1.94 7.98 -0.90
CA THR A 301 2.37 6.65 -1.30
C THR A 301 3.84 6.72 -1.68
N LYS A 302 4.68 5.94 -1.00
CA LYS A 302 6.13 5.92 -1.18
C LYS A 302 6.62 4.55 -1.58
N GLN A 303 7.53 4.50 -2.54
CA GLN A 303 8.24 3.28 -2.90
C GLN A 303 9.68 3.29 -2.38
N VAL A 304 10.10 2.18 -1.80
CA VAL A 304 11.48 1.94 -1.38
C VAL A 304 11.96 0.60 -1.94
N SER A 305 13.19 0.54 -2.40
CA SER A 305 13.80 -0.70 -2.91
C SER A 305 14.00 -1.69 -1.77
N MET A 306 13.64 -2.96 -2.02
CA MET A 306 13.73 -4.05 -1.06
C MET A 306 14.82 -5.05 -1.43
N LEU A 307 14.81 -5.52 -2.67
CA LEU A 307 15.79 -6.48 -3.20
C LEU A 307 16.06 -6.22 -4.69
N SER A 308 17.22 -6.68 -5.14
CA SER A 308 17.55 -6.73 -6.57
C SER A 308 18.41 -7.95 -6.84
N GLY A 309 18.08 -8.72 -7.86
CA GLY A 309 18.84 -9.87 -8.33
C GLY A 309 19.02 -9.81 -9.84
N SER A 310 20.24 -9.94 -10.31
CA SER A 310 20.56 -9.93 -11.74
C SER A 310 21.01 -11.29 -12.23
N GLY A 311 20.62 -11.61 -13.48
CA GLY A 311 21.00 -12.87 -14.12
C GLY A 311 20.35 -14.11 -13.47
N VAL A 312 19.19 -13.96 -12.87
CA VAL A 312 18.41 -15.05 -12.27
C VAL A 312 18.06 -16.07 -13.35
N PRO A 313 18.47 -17.33 -13.23
CA PRO A 313 18.10 -18.37 -14.19
C PRO A 313 16.59 -18.57 -14.20
N VAL A 314 15.97 -18.48 -15.38
CA VAL A 314 14.53 -18.69 -15.55
C VAL A 314 14.27 -19.79 -16.56
N GLN A 315 13.21 -20.53 -16.36
CA GLN A 315 12.73 -21.57 -17.29
C GLN A 315 11.33 -21.21 -17.79
N LYS A 316 11.18 -21.04 -19.08
CA LYS A 316 9.87 -20.90 -19.71
C LYS A 316 9.21 -22.27 -19.87
N ARG A 317 7.96 -22.40 -19.41
CA ARG A 317 7.20 -23.66 -19.47
C ARG A 317 5.88 -23.44 -20.19
N TYR A 318 5.47 -24.43 -20.94
CA TYR A 318 4.17 -24.49 -21.61
C TYR A 318 3.36 -25.62 -20.95
N VAL A 319 2.19 -25.29 -20.45
CA VAL A 319 1.38 -26.20 -19.64
C VAL A 319 -0.04 -26.28 -20.20
N VAL A 320 -0.56 -27.47 -20.34
CA VAL A 320 -1.98 -27.74 -20.64
C VAL A 320 -2.56 -28.52 -19.47
N ASP A 321 -3.55 -27.93 -18.81
CA ASP A 321 -4.25 -28.59 -17.72
C ASP A 321 -5.57 -29.18 -18.24
N GLY A 322 -5.73 -30.49 -18.11
CA GLY A 322 -7.00 -31.18 -18.29
C GLY A 322 -8.00 -30.80 -17.19
N GLN A 323 -9.22 -31.30 -17.34
CA GLN A 323 -10.30 -31.06 -16.40
C GLN A 323 -10.74 -32.35 -15.72
N ALA A 324 -10.92 -32.34 -14.40
CA ALA A 324 -11.30 -33.51 -13.63
C ALA A 324 -12.65 -34.13 -14.10
N PHE A 325 -13.54 -33.30 -14.66
CA PHE A 325 -14.83 -33.79 -15.16
C PHE A 325 -14.69 -34.66 -16.43
N TYR A 326 -13.58 -34.61 -17.18
CA TYR A 326 -13.34 -35.50 -18.34
C TYR A 326 -13.37 -36.97 -17.93
N TYR A 327 -13.06 -37.27 -16.69
CA TYR A 327 -13.00 -38.63 -16.15
C TYR A 327 -14.24 -39.02 -15.34
N ARG A 328 -15.27 -38.15 -15.27
CA ARG A 328 -16.52 -38.41 -14.53
C ARG A 328 -17.70 -38.59 -15.49
N ASN A 329 -17.86 -39.81 -16.08
CA ASN A 329 -18.97 -40.11 -16.95
C ASN A 329 -19.20 -39.10 -18.10
N PHE A 330 -18.13 -38.43 -18.52
CA PHE A 330 -18.16 -37.47 -19.62
C PHE A 330 -18.10 -38.17 -20.96
N ARG A 331 -19.15 -37.98 -21.76
CA ARG A 331 -19.22 -38.51 -23.11
C ARG A 331 -19.23 -37.37 -24.11
N HIS A 332 -18.15 -37.24 -24.86
CA HIS A 332 -18.04 -36.24 -25.94
C HIS A 332 -17.31 -36.83 -27.15
N PRO A 333 -17.84 -37.92 -27.77
CA PRO A 333 -17.17 -38.57 -28.87
C PRO A 333 -17.21 -37.70 -30.13
N GLY A 334 -16.08 -37.52 -30.77
CA GLY A 334 -15.96 -37.02 -32.14
C GLY A 334 -15.61 -35.56 -32.32
N ALA A 335 -16.18 -34.61 -31.55
CA ALA A 335 -15.80 -33.20 -31.68
C ALA A 335 -14.57 -32.89 -30.83
N PRO A 336 -13.53 -32.24 -31.39
CA PRO A 336 -12.38 -31.84 -30.61
C PRO A 336 -12.72 -30.65 -29.68
N LEU A 337 -12.22 -30.70 -28.45
CA LEU A 337 -12.23 -29.58 -27.50
C LEU A 337 -10.92 -28.80 -27.65
N LYS A 338 -10.99 -27.49 -27.62
CA LYS A 338 -9.79 -26.66 -27.64
C LYS A 338 -9.35 -26.39 -26.20
N ASP A 339 -8.17 -26.88 -25.83
CA ASP A 339 -7.52 -26.59 -24.57
C ASP A 339 -6.55 -25.41 -24.74
N VAL A 340 -6.37 -24.66 -23.66
CA VAL A 340 -5.47 -23.49 -23.67
C VAL A 340 -4.08 -23.92 -23.22
N VAL A 341 -3.06 -23.52 -23.98
CA VAL A 341 -1.67 -23.71 -23.57
C VAL A 341 -1.23 -22.51 -22.75
N GLN A 342 -1.05 -22.71 -21.45
CA GLN A 342 -0.61 -21.69 -20.50
C GLN A 342 0.90 -21.53 -20.57
N VAL A 343 1.39 -20.30 -20.33
CA VAL A 343 2.81 -19.96 -20.31
C VAL A 343 3.21 -19.54 -18.92
N PHE A 344 4.27 -20.16 -18.39
CA PHE A 344 4.85 -19.85 -17.10
C PHE A 344 6.32 -19.50 -17.25
N TYR A 345 6.81 -18.63 -16.35
CA TYR A 345 8.23 -18.55 -16.00
C TYR A 345 8.44 -19.15 -14.61
N GLN A 346 9.43 -20.03 -14.52
CA GLN A 346 9.84 -20.67 -13.28
C GLN A 346 11.25 -20.22 -12.91
N PHE A 347 11.48 -19.88 -11.65
CA PHE A 347 12.82 -19.60 -11.10
C PHE A 347 12.88 -19.96 -9.62
N ARG A 348 14.08 -20.02 -9.07
CA ARG A 348 14.31 -20.40 -7.68
C ARG A 348 14.82 -19.20 -6.85
N ASN A 349 14.23 -19.00 -5.67
CA ASN A 349 14.64 -17.96 -4.72
C ASN A 349 15.86 -18.44 -3.93
N GLU A 350 17.04 -18.45 -4.52
CA GLU A 350 18.25 -18.94 -3.88
C GLU A 350 19.42 -17.97 -4.04
N GLN A 351 20.39 -18.06 -3.14
CA GLN A 351 21.56 -17.16 -3.14
C GLN A 351 22.43 -17.32 -4.40
N ALA A 352 22.48 -18.51 -4.99
CA ALA A 352 23.18 -18.75 -6.25
C ALA A 352 22.58 -17.96 -7.42
N SER A 353 21.31 -17.57 -7.31
CA SER A 353 20.56 -16.78 -8.29
C SER A 353 20.53 -15.28 -7.91
N SER A 354 21.48 -14.78 -7.12
CA SER A 354 21.52 -13.41 -6.60
C SER A 354 20.27 -13.00 -5.78
N LEU A 355 19.52 -13.98 -5.31
CA LEU A 355 18.34 -13.85 -4.45
C LEU A 355 18.62 -14.47 -3.07
N GLY A 356 17.70 -15.19 -2.47
CA GLY A 356 17.93 -15.97 -1.26
C GLY A 356 17.53 -15.27 0.03
N MET A 357 16.80 -14.14 -0.06
CA MET A 357 16.04 -13.60 1.07
C MET A 357 14.56 -14.00 0.92
N PRO A 358 13.83 -14.22 2.03
CA PRO A 358 12.40 -14.43 1.95
C PRO A 358 11.71 -13.32 1.16
N MET A 359 10.78 -13.68 0.29
CA MET A 359 10.04 -12.75 -0.54
C MET A 359 8.62 -12.60 0.01
N PRO A 360 8.19 -11.40 0.43
CA PRO A 360 6.82 -11.16 0.83
C PRO A 360 5.82 -11.45 -0.29
N ALA A 361 4.58 -11.78 0.10
CA ALA A 361 3.48 -11.89 -0.85
C ALA A 361 3.30 -10.58 -1.62
N GLY A 362 3.14 -10.66 -2.94
CA GLY A 362 3.08 -9.47 -3.78
C GLY A 362 2.77 -9.76 -5.24
N THR A 363 2.77 -8.71 -6.05
CA THR A 363 2.53 -8.81 -7.51
C THR A 363 3.86 -8.76 -8.25
N VAL A 364 4.11 -9.77 -9.09
CA VAL A 364 5.25 -9.81 -10.00
C VAL A 364 4.79 -9.40 -11.39
N ARG A 365 5.30 -8.28 -11.89
CA ARG A 365 5.09 -7.82 -13.26
C ARG A 365 6.24 -8.27 -14.12
N VAL A 366 5.92 -9.00 -15.20
CA VAL A 366 6.90 -9.60 -16.08
C VAL A 366 7.03 -8.78 -17.35
N TYR A 367 8.25 -8.41 -17.66
CA TYR A 367 8.63 -7.72 -18.88
C TYR A 367 9.61 -8.58 -19.68
N GLN A 368 9.65 -8.41 -20.98
CA GLN A 368 10.61 -9.08 -21.84
C GLN A 368 11.29 -8.08 -22.79
N ALA A 369 12.60 -8.21 -22.96
CA ALA A 369 13.37 -7.41 -23.89
C ALA A 369 12.98 -7.74 -25.34
N ASP A 370 12.65 -6.72 -26.13
CA ASP A 370 12.36 -6.86 -27.57
C ASP A 370 13.64 -6.82 -28.43
N SER A 371 13.48 -6.96 -29.75
CA SER A 371 14.60 -6.99 -30.70
C SER A 371 15.30 -5.63 -30.86
N HIS A 372 14.71 -4.54 -30.41
CA HIS A 372 15.20 -3.17 -30.57
C HIS A 372 15.77 -2.61 -29.26
N GLY A 373 15.85 -3.42 -28.20
CA GLY A 373 16.34 -3.02 -26.87
C GLY A 373 15.29 -2.36 -25.98
N GLY A 374 14.03 -2.31 -26.42
CA GLY A 374 12.89 -1.94 -25.59
C GLY A 374 12.44 -3.09 -24.70
N VAL A 375 11.69 -2.78 -23.64
CA VAL A 375 11.05 -3.78 -22.77
C VAL A 375 9.54 -3.70 -22.92
N GLN A 376 8.91 -4.85 -23.11
CA GLN A 376 7.47 -4.97 -23.29
C GLN A 376 6.85 -5.72 -22.12
N PHE A 377 5.72 -5.24 -21.61
CA PHE A 377 4.95 -5.94 -20.59
C PHE A 377 4.33 -7.22 -21.18
N VAL A 378 4.59 -8.37 -20.57
CA VAL A 378 4.12 -9.67 -21.06
C VAL A 378 3.11 -10.35 -20.15
N GLY A 379 2.93 -9.86 -18.92
CA GLY A 379 1.93 -10.36 -17.98
C GLY A 379 2.30 -10.10 -16.54
N GLU A 380 1.39 -10.41 -15.63
CA GLU A 380 1.61 -10.32 -14.17
C GLU A 380 0.97 -11.50 -13.45
N ASP A 381 1.55 -11.86 -12.32
CA ASP A 381 1.02 -12.87 -11.41
C ASP A 381 1.25 -12.48 -9.96
N ARG A 382 0.59 -13.17 -9.04
CA ARG A 382 0.76 -12.97 -7.60
C ARG A 382 1.56 -14.11 -7.00
N ILE A 383 2.51 -13.78 -6.16
CA ILE A 383 3.23 -14.73 -5.32
C ILE A 383 2.72 -14.66 -3.88
N ASN A 384 2.70 -15.79 -3.22
CA ASN A 384 2.53 -15.87 -1.77
C ASN A 384 3.85 -15.55 -1.07
N HIS A 385 3.83 -15.47 0.28
CA HIS A 385 5.08 -15.43 1.05
C HIS A 385 5.95 -16.62 0.66
N THR A 386 7.10 -16.33 0.10
CA THR A 386 8.00 -17.34 -0.48
C THR A 386 9.30 -17.36 0.31
N PRO A 387 9.55 -18.43 1.08
CA PRO A 387 10.81 -18.60 1.82
C PRO A 387 12.02 -18.65 0.88
N LYS A 388 13.20 -18.55 1.50
CA LYS A 388 14.45 -18.88 0.84
C LYS A 388 14.44 -20.32 0.34
N ASP A 389 15.11 -20.55 -0.79
CA ASP A 389 15.30 -21.86 -1.45
C ASP A 389 14.03 -22.50 -2.04
N GLU A 390 12.94 -21.74 -2.14
CA GLU A 390 11.69 -22.15 -2.76
C GLU A 390 11.61 -21.76 -4.26
N THR A 391 10.78 -22.51 -5.00
CA THR A 391 10.57 -22.31 -6.43
C THR A 391 9.32 -21.49 -6.70
N LEU A 392 9.46 -20.44 -7.49
CA LEU A 392 8.35 -19.61 -7.96
C LEU A 392 7.93 -20.03 -9.37
N ASN A 393 6.62 -20.10 -9.60
CA ASN A 393 6.01 -20.35 -10.90
C ASN A 393 5.06 -19.19 -11.21
N LEU A 394 5.39 -18.38 -12.21
CA LEU A 394 4.62 -17.21 -12.61
C LEU A 394 3.85 -17.51 -13.89
N LYS A 395 2.53 -17.49 -13.81
CA LYS A 395 1.64 -17.60 -14.97
C LYS A 395 1.54 -16.24 -15.66
N ILE A 396 2.05 -16.12 -16.88
CA ILE A 396 2.07 -14.85 -17.59
C ILE A 396 1.00 -14.73 -18.69
N GLY A 397 0.35 -15.83 -19.06
CA GLY A 397 -0.68 -15.79 -20.09
C GLY A 397 -0.83 -17.10 -20.84
N HIS A 398 -1.26 -17.01 -22.08
CA HIS A 398 -1.51 -18.15 -22.97
C HIS A 398 -0.64 -18.05 -24.22
N ALA A 399 -0.15 -19.19 -24.70
CA ALA A 399 0.62 -19.23 -25.94
C ALA A 399 -0.27 -18.98 -27.15
N PHE A 400 0.08 -18.01 -27.99
CA PHE A 400 -0.64 -17.73 -29.22
C PHE A 400 -0.31 -18.76 -30.33
N ASP A 401 0.98 -19.10 -30.48
CA ASP A 401 1.50 -19.96 -31.54
C ASP A 401 1.53 -21.44 -31.16
N VAL A 402 0.92 -21.86 -30.06
CA VAL A 402 0.84 -23.25 -29.64
C VAL A 402 -0.61 -23.61 -29.41
N VAL A 403 -1.11 -24.53 -30.21
CA VAL A 403 -2.52 -24.97 -30.22
C VAL A 403 -2.63 -26.35 -29.62
N CYS A 404 -3.60 -26.55 -28.75
CA CYS A 404 -3.95 -27.84 -28.16
C CYS A 404 -5.39 -28.21 -28.50
N GLU A 405 -5.60 -29.39 -29.05
CA GLU A 405 -6.93 -29.95 -29.28
C GLU A 405 -7.03 -31.33 -28.64
N ARG A 406 -8.07 -31.52 -27.86
CA ARG A 406 -8.39 -32.79 -27.17
C ARG A 406 -9.58 -33.46 -27.81
N LYS A 407 -9.49 -34.74 -28.04
CA LYS A 407 -10.58 -35.56 -28.57
C LYS A 407 -10.74 -36.81 -27.72
N GLN A 408 -11.96 -37.08 -27.25
CA GLN A 408 -12.29 -38.38 -26.68
C GLN A 408 -12.49 -39.40 -27.81
N ILE A 409 -11.64 -40.43 -27.86
CA ILE A 409 -11.68 -41.43 -28.93
C ILE A 409 -12.57 -42.60 -28.53
N ASP A 410 -12.53 -43.00 -27.26
CA ASP A 410 -13.33 -44.07 -26.72
C ASP A 410 -13.78 -43.81 -25.27
N PHE A 411 -14.93 -44.36 -24.95
CA PHE A 411 -15.50 -44.36 -23.61
C PHE A 411 -16.22 -45.68 -23.38
N GLN A 412 -15.87 -46.36 -22.29
CA GLN A 412 -16.53 -47.60 -21.89
C GLN A 412 -16.89 -47.59 -20.41
N GLN A 413 -18.12 -47.90 -20.07
CA GLN A 413 -18.54 -48.21 -18.72
C GLN A 413 -18.43 -49.72 -18.50
N ILE A 414 -17.46 -50.15 -17.70
CA ILE A 414 -17.16 -51.55 -17.42
C ILE A 414 -18.08 -52.08 -16.31
N SER A 415 -18.35 -51.23 -15.30
CA SER A 415 -19.29 -51.49 -14.23
C SER A 415 -19.90 -50.18 -13.73
N PRO A 416 -20.86 -50.19 -12.76
CA PRO A 416 -21.45 -48.95 -12.23
C PRO A 416 -20.40 -47.94 -11.71
N SER A 417 -19.24 -48.41 -11.24
CA SER A 417 -18.19 -47.55 -10.68
C SER A 417 -16.92 -47.54 -11.49
N VAL A 418 -16.78 -48.36 -12.58
CA VAL A 418 -15.55 -48.52 -13.36
C VAL A 418 -15.77 -48.06 -14.78
N TYR A 419 -14.91 -47.10 -15.18
CA TYR A 419 -14.96 -46.51 -16.53
C TYR A 419 -13.61 -46.59 -17.18
N GLU A 420 -13.60 -46.68 -18.50
CA GLU A 420 -12.41 -46.49 -19.34
C GLU A 420 -12.59 -45.31 -20.26
N PHE A 421 -11.57 -44.48 -20.33
CA PHE A 421 -11.50 -43.29 -21.19
C PHE A 421 -10.28 -43.38 -22.08
N GLU A 422 -10.45 -43.06 -23.36
CA GLU A 422 -9.36 -42.90 -24.26
C GLU A 422 -9.38 -41.51 -24.89
N TYR A 423 -8.27 -40.79 -24.76
CA TYR A 423 -8.09 -39.47 -25.31
C TYR A 423 -6.95 -39.39 -26.29
N GLU A 424 -7.15 -38.55 -27.33
CA GLU A 424 -6.14 -38.07 -28.23
C GLU A 424 -5.98 -36.58 -28.03
N ILE A 425 -4.75 -36.14 -27.77
CA ILE A 425 -4.41 -34.72 -27.60
C ILE A 425 -3.41 -34.35 -28.69
N THR A 426 -3.83 -33.44 -29.57
CA THR A 426 -2.99 -32.94 -30.66
C THR A 426 -2.42 -31.60 -30.30
N LEU A 427 -1.09 -31.49 -30.25
CA LEU A 427 -0.34 -30.26 -30.01
C LEU A 427 0.27 -29.79 -31.31
N ARG A 428 0.04 -28.52 -31.68
CA ARG A 428 0.66 -27.91 -32.89
C ARG A 428 1.49 -26.69 -32.40
N ASN A 429 2.75 -26.69 -32.83
CA ASN A 429 3.71 -25.63 -32.53
C ASN A 429 4.02 -24.84 -33.80
N HIS A 430 3.58 -23.60 -33.88
CA HIS A 430 3.86 -22.68 -34.99
C HIS A 430 5.07 -21.76 -34.71
N LYS A 431 5.84 -22.06 -33.65
CA LYS A 431 7.09 -21.34 -33.35
C LYS A 431 8.25 -21.89 -34.16
N THR A 432 9.25 -21.06 -34.39
CA THR A 432 10.52 -21.41 -35.07
C THR A 432 11.47 -22.28 -34.24
N SER A 433 11.13 -22.55 -32.97
CA SER A 433 11.90 -23.39 -32.06
C SER A 433 11.07 -24.58 -31.56
N ALA A 434 11.74 -25.70 -31.31
CA ALA A 434 11.13 -26.84 -30.63
C ALA A 434 10.79 -26.46 -29.17
N ILE A 435 9.69 -26.99 -28.66
CA ILE A 435 9.22 -26.77 -27.27
C ILE A 435 8.84 -28.09 -26.63
N VAL A 436 8.79 -28.09 -25.30
CA VAL A 436 8.16 -29.15 -24.51
C VAL A 436 6.86 -28.59 -23.92
N VAL A 437 5.75 -29.28 -24.14
CA VAL A 437 4.45 -28.98 -23.55
C VAL A 437 4.15 -30.01 -22.49
N GLU A 438 3.94 -29.58 -21.25
CA GLU A 438 3.54 -30.42 -20.14
C GLU A 438 2.02 -30.54 -20.13
N VAL A 439 1.50 -31.72 -20.39
CA VAL A 439 0.08 -32.01 -20.33
C VAL A 439 -0.23 -32.66 -18.99
N ASN A 440 -0.98 -31.97 -18.15
CA ASN A 440 -1.38 -32.42 -16.81
C ASN A 440 -2.82 -32.93 -16.86
N GLU A 441 -3.04 -34.18 -16.47
CA GLU A 441 -4.33 -34.83 -16.49
C GLU A 441 -4.80 -35.13 -15.04
N PRO A 442 -5.81 -34.41 -14.51
CA PRO A 442 -6.34 -34.63 -13.17
C PRO A 442 -7.33 -35.81 -13.17
N ILE A 443 -6.82 -37.02 -13.01
CA ILE A 443 -7.56 -38.26 -13.06
C ILE A 443 -8.06 -38.59 -11.63
N GLY A 444 -9.36 -38.41 -11.38
CA GLY A 444 -9.94 -38.73 -10.06
C GLY A 444 -10.10 -40.22 -9.79
N GLY A 445 -10.49 -40.59 -8.57
CA GLY A 445 -10.73 -41.97 -8.16
C GLY A 445 -9.44 -42.81 -8.08
N THR A 446 -9.61 -44.14 -8.05
CA THR A 446 -8.51 -45.09 -8.20
C THR A 446 -8.30 -45.35 -9.67
N TRP A 447 -7.16 -44.98 -10.21
CA TRP A 447 -6.93 -45.06 -11.66
C TRP A 447 -5.67 -45.84 -12.04
N GLN A 448 -5.71 -46.39 -13.26
CA GLN A 448 -4.61 -47.09 -13.87
C GLN A 448 -4.45 -46.65 -15.34
N MET A 449 -3.24 -46.31 -15.74
CA MET A 449 -2.91 -46.07 -17.13
C MET A 449 -2.79 -47.44 -17.85
N LEU A 450 -3.69 -47.71 -18.80
CA LEU A 450 -3.70 -48.96 -19.53
C LEU A 450 -2.74 -48.93 -20.71
N ARG A 451 -2.68 -47.79 -21.41
CA ARG A 451 -1.73 -47.54 -22.51
C ARG A 451 -1.45 -46.04 -22.64
N SER A 452 -0.27 -45.70 -23.11
CA SER A 452 0.12 -44.35 -23.47
C SER A 452 1.11 -44.38 -24.59
N SER A 453 1.01 -43.43 -25.54
CA SER A 453 1.95 -43.26 -26.66
C SER A 453 3.24 -42.53 -26.24
N HIS A 454 3.24 -41.84 -25.07
CA HIS A 454 4.38 -41.10 -24.54
C HIS A 454 4.66 -41.51 -23.10
N GLN A 455 5.86 -41.19 -22.65
CA GLN A 455 6.20 -41.34 -21.24
C GLN A 455 5.35 -40.42 -20.37
N TRP A 456 5.02 -40.87 -19.18
CA TRP A 456 4.25 -40.09 -18.21
C TRP A 456 4.75 -40.38 -16.79
N THR A 457 4.44 -39.45 -15.91
CA THR A 457 4.73 -39.60 -14.48
C THR A 457 3.46 -39.37 -13.67
N LYS A 458 3.32 -40.09 -12.57
CA LYS A 458 2.26 -39.83 -11.57
C LYS A 458 2.78 -38.73 -10.66
N THR A 459 2.21 -37.54 -10.77
CA THR A 459 2.62 -36.37 -9.98
C THR A 459 2.02 -36.35 -8.57
N ASP A 460 0.80 -36.89 -8.47
CA ASP A 460 0.12 -37.11 -7.18
C ASP A 460 -0.87 -38.29 -7.30
N ALA A 461 -1.69 -38.53 -6.26
CA ALA A 461 -2.66 -39.62 -6.25
C ALA A 461 -3.66 -39.57 -7.39
N TRP A 462 -3.95 -38.34 -7.90
CA TRP A 462 -5.01 -38.07 -8.87
C TRP A 462 -4.53 -37.40 -10.15
N ALA A 463 -3.23 -37.31 -10.40
CA ALA A 463 -2.71 -36.63 -11.57
C ALA A 463 -1.62 -37.41 -12.31
N ALA A 464 -1.67 -37.34 -13.63
CA ALA A 464 -0.63 -37.79 -14.55
C ALA A 464 -0.10 -36.60 -15.35
N GLN A 465 1.23 -36.51 -15.52
CA GLN A 465 1.90 -35.50 -16.33
C GLN A 465 2.61 -36.16 -17.51
N PHE A 466 2.43 -35.59 -18.70
CA PHE A 466 3.06 -36.03 -19.96
C PHE A 466 3.92 -34.89 -20.54
N PRO A 467 5.25 -34.99 -20.49
CA PRO A 467 6.13 -34.04 -21.17
C PRO A 467 6.20 -34.38 -22.67
N ILE A 468 5.59 -33.56 -23.52
CA ILE A 468 5.48 -33.78 -24.94
C ILE A 468 6.41 -32.84 -25.72
N SER A 469 7.40 -33.36 -26.39
CA SER A 469 8.26 -32.59 -27.27
C SER A 469 7.55 -32.35 -28.61
N VAL A 470 7.46 -31.06 -29.01
CA VAL A 470 6.86 -30.64 -30.26
C VAL A 470 7.92 -29.88 -31.08
N ALA A 471 8.24 -30.39 -32.25
CA ALA A 471 9.25 -29.78 -33.13
C ALA A 471 8.85 -28.36 -33.56
N ALA A 472 9.83 -27.56 -34.00
CA ALA A 472 9.57 -26.29 -34.65
C ALA A 472 8.63 -26.48 -35.85
N ASP A 473 7.64 -25.60 -35.97
CA ASP A 473 6.60 -25.66 -37.02
C ASP A 473 6.02 -27.08 -37.24
N GLY A 474 5.81 -27.81 -36.11
CA GLY A 474 5.44 -29.22 -36.13
C GLY A 474 4.24 -29.53 -35.22
N ALA A 475 3.89 -30.83 -35.23
CA ALA A 475 2.81 -31.35 -34.39
C ALA A 475 3.24 -32.64 -33.67
N ALA A 476 2.62 -32.88 -32.51
CA ALA A 476 2.74 -34.13 -31.77
C ALA A 476 1.35 -34.59 -31.32
N VAL A 477 1.16 -35.91 -31.23
CA VAL A 477 -0.11 -36.50 -30.85
C VAL A 477 0.09 -37.45 -29.67
N LEU A 478 -0.43 -37.05 -28.51
CA LEU A 478 -0.52 -37.90 -27.32
C LEU A 478 -1.81 -38.72 -27.39
N ARG A 479 -1.69 -40.05 -27.27
CA ARG A 479 -2.84 -40.95 -27.05
C ARG A 479 -2.62 -41.73 -25.79
N TYR A 480 -3.66 -41.80 -24.95
CA TYR A 480 -3.64 -42.62 -23.72
C TYR A 480 -5.04 -43.15 -23.40
N ARG A 481 -5.03 -44.32 -22.74
CA ARG A 481 -6.23 -44.94 -22.19
C ARG A 481 -6.05 -45.18 -20.70
N THR A 482 -7.02 -44.73 -19.91
CA THR A 482 -7.04 -44.91 -18.47
C THR A 482 -8.31 -45.59 -18.01
N ARG A 483 -8.18 -46.46 -17.00
CA ARG A 483 -9.31 -47.03 -16.24
C ARG A 483 -9.42 -46.32 -14.91
N VAL A 484 -10.62 -45.93 -14.57
CA VAL A 484 -10.93 -45.19 -13.32
C VAL A 484 -12.03 -45.93 -12.55
N ASN A 485 -11.84 -46.11 -11.26
CA ASN A 485 -12.81 -46.67 -10.33
C ASN A 485 -13.15 -45.60 -9.28
N TYR A 486 -14.45 -45.28 -9.17
CA TYR A 486 -15.02 -44.30 -8.23
C TYR A 486 -15.72 -44.97 -7.05
#